data_350591c998ad0f687cb6b911b9888d1e
#
_entry.id   350591c998ad0f687cb6b911b9888d1e
#
_cell.length_a   1.000
_cell.length_b   1.000
_cell.length_c   1.000
_cell.angle_alpha   90.00
_cell.angle_beta   90.00
_cell.angle_gamma   90.00
#
_symmetry.space_group_name_H-M   'P 1'
#
loop_
_entity.id
_entity.type
_entity.pdbx_description
1 polymer ?
#
loop_
_entity_poly.entity_id
_entity_poly.type
_entity_poly.pdbx_seq_one_letter_code
_entity_poly.pdbx_strand_id
1 'polypeptide(L)'
;MELSPGQQKAIFAVVVVVLVGLGIWLIASPHGSKPPSASKSPSATPSAPAQAGGSPSAVPVPTPSGNINIYQWLPFSQQALAQAAAVTTKVTGDYNTFSYTESATGYLAPMQGLITSQLSQTLKNSYTTLGVAQLRTSQKQISTGTAAINSIRTFGSGSITFVVTGTQKLTSTKGTTTNTTQYAVTVTGQGSSWQVYDIEPASAGNF
;
A
#
# COMPACT_ATOMS: atom_id res chain seq x y z
N MET A 1 -12.65 14.06 -33.52
CA MET A 1 -11.59 13.18 -34.05
C MET A 1 -11.53 11.98 -33.11
N GLU A 2 -12.06 10.84 -33.54
CA GLU A 2 -12.01 9.60 -32.76
C GLU A 2 -10.68 8.90 -33.03
N LEU A 3 -9.90 8.70 -31.97
CA LEU A 3 -8.64 7.97 -32.03
C LEU A 3 -8.91 6.47 -32.24
N SER A 4 -8.21 5.84 -33.16
CA SER A 4 -8.36 4.40 -33.41
C SER A 4 -7.94 3.59 -32.17
N PRO A 5 -8.51 2.39 -31.95
CA PRO A 5 -8.18 1.54 -30.79
C PRO A 5 -6.69 1.21 -30.64
N GLY A 6 -5.95 1.20 -31.77
CA GLY A 6 -4.49 1.01 -31.77
C GLY A 6 -3.73 2.23 -31.28
N GLN A 7 -4.20 3.43 -31.60
CA GLN A 7 -3.60 4.69 -31.13
C GLN A 7 -3.86 4.94 -29.64
N GLN A 8 -5.03 4.56 -29.13
CA GLN A 8 -5.33 4.65 -27.70
C GLN A 8 -4.39 3.76 -26.88
N LYS A 9 -4.13 2.54 -27.33
CA LYS A 9 -3.18 1.62 -26.66
C LYS A 9 -1.74 2.13 -26.69
N ALA A 10 -1.32 2.74 -27.81
CA ALA A 10 0.02 3.33 -27.92
C ALA A 10 0.19 4.54 -27.00
N ILE A 11 -0.82 5.42 -26.92
CA ILE A 11 -0.81 6.60 -26.02
C ILE A 11 -0.78 6.15 -24.55
N PHE A 12 -1.58 5.15 -24.19
CA PHE A 12 -1.60 4.60 -22.82
C PHE A 12 -0.26 3.99 -22.44
N ALA A 13 0.38 3.23 -23.32
CA ALA A 13 1.71 2.66 -23.07
C ALA A 13 2.78 3.75 -22.87
N VAL A 14 2.74 4.82 -23.68
CA VAL A 14 3.66 5.97 -23.54
C VAL A 14 3.44 6.70 -22.23
N VAL A 15 2.19 6.93 -21.83
CA VAL A 15 1.86 7.59 -20.55
C VAL A 15 2.36 6.78 -19.35
N VAL A 16 2.18 5.47 -19.37
CA VAL A 16 2.68 4.59 -18.29
C VAL A 16 4.22 4.60 -18.22
N VAL A 17 4.91 4.57 -19.35
CA VAL A 17 6.39 4.64 -19.38
C VAL A 17 6.88 6.00 -18.89
N VAL A 18 6.21 7.09 -19.25
CA VAL A 18 6.56 8.45 -18.79
C VAL A 18 6.32 8.60 -17.28
N LEU A 19 5.21 8.06 -16.74
CA LEU A 19 4.92 8.12 -15.30
C LEU A 19 5.93 7.30 -14.49
N VAL A 20 6.33 6.12 -14.97
CA VAL A 20 7.37 5.31 -14.33
C VAL A 20 8.73 6.00 -14.42
N GLY A 21 9.07 6.62 -15.54
CA GLY A 21 10.30 7.40 -15.73
C GLY A 21 10.37 8.64 -14.85
N LEU A 22 9.25 9.39 -14.72
CA LEU A 22 9.15 10.57 -13.84
C LEU A 22 9.24 10.18 -12.36
N GLY A 23 8.64 9.05 -11.96
CA GLY A 23 8.74 8.54 -10.59
C GLY A 23 10.18 8.21 -10.20
N ILE A 24 10.96 7.61 -11.08
CA ILE A 24 12.38 7.31 -10.86
C ILE A 24 13.21 8.60 -10.79
N TRP A 25 12.91 9.60 -11.63
CA TRP A 25 13.64 10.86 -11.64
C TRP A 25 13.40 11.72 -10.39
N LEU A 26 12.17 11.73 -9.85
CA LEU A 26 11.82 12.43 -8.59
C LEU A 26 12.51 11.81 -7.36
N ILE A 27 12.73 10.50 -7.35
CA ILE A 27 13.44 9.80 -6.25
C ILE A 27 14.95 10.03 -6.31
N ALA A 28 15.51 10.27 -7.52
CA ALA A 28 16.93 10.47 -7.73
C ALA A 28 17.41 11.93 -7.54
N SER A 29 16.50 12.89 -7.33
CA SER A 29 16.87 14.29 -7.10
C SER A 29 17.22 14.53 -5.62
N PRO A 30 18.45 14.89 -5.26
CA PRO A 30 18.81 15.21 -3.89
C PRO A 30 18.19 16.56 -3.50
N HIS A 31 17.03 16.52 -2.86
CA HIS A 31 16.47 17.71 -2.22
C HIS A 31 17.20 17.96 -0.91
N GLY A 32 18.19 18.84 -0.97
CA GLY A 32 18.82 19.41 0.21
C GLY A 32 17.81 20.26 0.99
N SER A 33 17.19 19.67 1.98
CA SER A 33 16.35 20.38 2.94
C SER A 33 17.26 21.15 3.91
N LYS A 34 17.37 22.46 3.73
CA LYS A 34 17.98 23.35 4.71
C LYS A 34 17.05 23.48 5.92
N PRO A 35 17.49 23.28 7.15
CA PRO A 35 16.63 23.44 8.33
C PRO A 35 16.23 24.91 8.50
N PRO A 36 14.98 25.22 8.90
CA PRO A 36 14.55 26.58 9.16
C PRO A 36 15.23 27.12 10.42
N SER A 37 15.91 28.25 10.26
CA SER A 37 16.49 29.03 11.36
C SER A 37 15.41 29.50 12.32
N ALA A 38 15.63 29.25 13.61
CA ALA A 38 14.79 29.73 14.68
C ALA A 38 14.78 31.28 14.71
N SER A 39 13.62 31.85 14.45
CA SER A 39 13.38 33.30 14.62
C SER A 39 13.09 33.59 16.09
N LYS A 40 13.91 34.44 16.67
CA LYS A 40 13.77 34.95 18.04
C LYS A 40 12.48 35.76 18.18
N SER A 41 11.64 35.40 19.15
CA SER A 41 10.53 36.24 19.64
C SER A 41 11.05 37.46 20.37
N PRO A 42 10.48 38.64 20.13
CA PRO A 42 10.69 39.79 21.06
C PRO A 42 9.74 39.69 22.22
N SER A 43 10.31 39.82 23.41
CA SER A 43 9.62 40.06 24.70
C SER A 43 8.87 41.40 24.62
N ALA A 44 7.59 41.35 24.92
CA ALA A 44 6.85 42.55 25.31
C ALA A 44 5.94 42.18 26.48
N THR A 45 6.28 42.66 27.62
CA THR A 45 5.39 42.74 28.80
C THR A 45 4.53 44.00 28.63
N PRO A 46 3.24 43.96 28.89
CA PRO A 46 2.63 44.89 29.76
C PRO A 46 1.69 44.26 30.81
N SER A 47 1.73 44.87 31.94
CA SER A 47 1.00 44.64 33.17
C SER A 47 -0.52 44.67 33.04
N ALA A 48 -1.13 43.92 33.94
CA ALA A 48 -2.48 43.63 34.31
C ALA A 48 -3.53 44.77 34.25
N PRO A 49 -4.83 44.44 34.33
CA PRO A 49 -5.45 44.18 35.63
C PRO A 49 -6.28 42.88 35.71
N ALA A 50 -6.31 42.38 36.93
CA ALA A 50 -7.10 41.24 37.35
C ALA A 50 -8.59 41.48 37.14
N GLN A 51 -9.22 40.58 36.36
CA GLN A 51 -10.65 40.40 36.35
C GLN A 51 -10.97 38.97 36.77
N ALA A 52 -11.54 38.87 37.94
CA ALA A 52 -12.06 37.62 38.48
C ALA A 52 -13.22 37.13 37.60
N GLY A 53 -12.88 36.24 36.64
CA GLY A 53 -13.82 35.48 35.88
C GLY A 53 -13.75 34.02 36.34
N GLY A 54 -14.83 33.52 36.91
CA GLY A 54 -14.93 32.14 37.38
C GLY A 54 -14.51 31.14 36.29
N SER A 55 -13.55 30.29 36.61
CA SER A 55 -13.23 29.14 35.79
C SER A 55 -14.49 28.32 35.56
N PRO A 56 -14.86 28.01 34.31
CA PRO A 56 -15.91 27.06 34.06
C PRO A 56 -15.51 25.73 34.71
N SER A 57 -16.30 25.28 35.67
CA SER A 57 -16.13 23.96 36.28
C SER A 57 -16.10 22.94 35.13
N ALA A 58 -14.95 22.31 34.92
CA ALA A 58 -14.82 21.21 33.97
C ALA A 58 -15.85 20.14 34.37
N VAL A 59 -16.80 19.91 33.50
CA VAL A 59 -17.73 18.79 33.64
C VAL A 59 -16.88 17.53 33.66
N PRO A 60 -16.93 16.69 34.70
CA PRO A 60 -16.14 15.47 34.74
C PRO A 60 -16.56 14.58 33.56
N VAL A 61 -15.61 14.34 32.64
CA VAL A 61 -15.81 13.36 31.59
C VAL A 61 -15.88 11.99 32.26
N PRO A 62 -16.98 11.23 32.09
CA PRO A 62 -17.10 9.92 32.72
C PRO A 62 -15.95 9.04 32.19
N THR A 63 -15.10 8.60 33.11
CA THR A 63 -14.06 7.59 32.79
C THR A 63 -14.79 6.27 32.53
N PRO A 64 -14.66 5.65 31.34
CA PRO A 64 -15.30 4.37 31.07
C PRO A 64 -14.72 3.34 32.05
N SER A 65 -15.53 2.88 32.98
CA SER A 65 -15.19 1.80 33.92
C SER A 65 -15.48 0.48 33.20
N GLY A 66 -14.48 -0.11 32.57
CA GLY A 66 -14.59 -1.43 31.94
C GLY A 66 -13.58 -1.61 30.82
N ASN A 67 -13.15 -2.84 30.61
CA ASN A 67 -12.37 -3.23 29.44
C ASN A 67 -13.27 -3.15 28.19
N ILE A 68 -13.11 -2.10 27.40
CA ILE A 68 -13.82 -1.97 26.12
C ILE A 68 -13.24 -3.03 25.17
N ASN A 69 -14.04 -4.04 24.85
CA ASN A 69 -13.66 -5.02 23.84
C ASN A 69 -14.08 -4.51 22.45
N ILE A 70 -13.16 -3.84 21.76
CA ILE A 70 -13.39 -3.26 20.43
C ILE A 70 -13.78 -4.32 19.37
N TYR A 71 -13.43 -5.60 19.58
CA TYR A 71 -13.79 -6.68 18.65
C TYR A 71 -15.29 -6.95 18.61
N GLN A 72 -16.05 -6.57 19.65
CA GLN A 72 -17.52 -6.67 19.65
C GLN A 72 -18.19 -5.68 18.71
N TRP A 73 -17.49 -4.64 18.29
CA TRP A 73 -18.00 -3.61 17.38
C TRP A 73 -17.59 -3.86 15.93
N LEU A 74 -16.65 -4.79 15.70
CA LEU A 74 -16.22 -5.16 14.36
C LEU A 74 -17.17 -6.21 13.78
N PRO A 75 -17.44 -6.18 12.46
CA PRO A 75 -18.24 -7.21 11.79
C PRO A 75 -17.51 -8.54 11.65
N PHE A 76 -16.30 -8.67 12.21
CA PHE A 76 -15.42 -9.82 12.12
C PHE A 76 -14.97 -10.28 13.51
N SER A 77 -14.86 -11.61 13.70
CA SER A 77 -14.18 -12.17 14.85
C SER A 77 -12.67 -11.89 14.79
N GLN A 78 -12.00 -11.90 15.94
CA GLN A 78 -10.54 -11.77 16.00
C GLN A 78 -9.83 -12.84 15.13
N GLN A 79 -10.35 -14.05 15.10
CA GLN A 79 -9.81 -15.12 14.27
C GLN A 79 -9.96 -14.83 12.78
N ALA A 80 -11.13 -14.35 12.34
CA ALA A 80 -11.36 -13.98 10.95
C ALA A 80 -10.44 -12.84 10.51
N LEU A 81 -10.24 -11.83 11.37
CA LEU A 81 -9.32 -10.73 11.12
C LEU A 81 -7.85 -11.23 11.00
N ALA A 82 -7.43 -12.14 11.88
CA ALA A 82 -6.09 -12.71 11.82
C ALA A 82 -5.87 -13.53 10.52
N GLN A 83 -6.88 -14.26 10.07
CA GLN A 83 -6.81 -15.01 8.81
C GLN A 83 -6.77 -14.07 7.59
N ALA A 84 -7.59 -13.01 7.57
CA ALA A 84 -7.54 -11.98 6.52
C ALA A 84 -6.16 -11.33 6.46
N ALA A 85 -5.57 -11.01 7.62
CA ALA A 85 -4.24 -10.44 7.73
C ALA A 85 -3.15 -11.40 7.21
N ALA A 86 -3.23 -12.69 7.55
CA ALA A 86 -2.29 -13.70 7.09
C ALA A 86 -2.32 -13.88 5.56
N VAL A 87 -3.52 -13.94 4.97
CA VAL A 87 -3.70 -14.01 3.50
C VAL A 87 -3.12 -12.75 2.85
N THR A 88 -3.42 -11.57 3.38
CA THR A 88 -2.92 -10.29 2.89
C THR A 88 -1.38 -10.25 2.87
N THR A 89 -0.76 -10.60 3.99
CA THR A 89 0.72 -10.59 4.13
C THR A 89 1.36 -11.59 3.16
N LYS A 90 0.83 -12.81 3.10
CA LYS A 90 1.36 -13.84 2.20
C LYS A 90 1.26 -13.42 0.74
N VAL A 91 0.09 -13.03 0.27
CA VAL A 91 -0.13 -12.64 -1.12
C VAL A 91 0.71 -11.43 -1.51
N THR A 92 0.84 -10.42 -0.62
CA THR A 92 1.67 -9.25 -0.91
C THR A 92 3.17 -9.61 -0.98
N GLY A 93 3.65 -10.54 -0.16
CA GLY A 93 5.00 -11.08 -0.26
C GLY A 93 5.24 -11.82 -1.58
N ASP A 94 4.32 -12.72 -1.95
CA ASP A 94 4.38 -13.49 -3.20
C ASP A 94 4.27 -12.57 -4.43
N TYR A 95 3.40 -11.56 -4.39
CA TYR A 95 3.26 -10.55 -5.45
C TYR A 95 4.58 -9.84 -5.78
N ASN A 96 5.42 -9.61 -4.77
CA ASN A 96 6.75 -8.99 -4.94
C ASN A 96 7.87 -10.03 -5.21
N THR A 97 7.54 -11.32 -5.29
CA THR A 97 8.51 -12.41 -5.50
C THR A 97 8.38 -12.96 -6.91
N PHE A 98 9.46 -12.95 -7.68
CA PHE A 98 9.48 -13.51 -9.04
C PHE A 98 10.90 -13.85 -9.52
N SER A 99 10.99 -14.67 -10.58
CA SER A 99 12.24 -14.95 -11.29
C SER A 99 12.06 -14.72 -12.80
N TYR A 100 13.12 -14.27 -13.48
CA TYR A 100 13.11 -14.11 -14.94
C TYR A 100 12.98 -15.44 -15.70
N THR A 101 13.28 -16.58 -15.05
CA THR A 101 13.12 -17.91 -15.62
C THR A 101 11.73 -18.50 -15.42
N GLU A 102 10.89 -17.83 -14.63
CA GLU A 102 9.61 -18.34 -14.21
C GLU A 102 8.52 -18.01 -15.23
N SER A 103 7.61 -18.95 -15.45
CA SER A 103 6.39 -18.70 -16.25
C SER A 103 5.36 -17.90 -15.45
N ALA A 104 4.38 -17.31 -16.15
CA ALA A 104 3.25 -16.65 -15.48
C ALA A 104 2.47 -17.60 -14.56
N THR A 105 2.35 -18.87 -14.92
CA THR A 105 1.71 -19.89 -14.08
C THR A 105 2.54 -20.18 -12.84
N GLY A 106 3.86 -20.27 -12.97
CA GLY A 106 4.78 -20.43 -11.83
C GLY A 106 4.68 -19.26 -10.85
N TYR A 107 4.72 -18.03 -11.37
CA TYR A 107 4.53 -16.80 -10.58
C TYR A 107 3.21 -16.80 -9.79
N LEU A 108 2.11 -17.27 -10.37
CA LEU A 108 0.80 -17.29 -9.72
C LEU A 108 0.60 -18.48 -8.76
N ALA A 109 1.40 -19.54 -8.90
CA ALA A 109 1.19 -20.78 -8.14
C ALA A 109 1.18 -20.58 -6.61
N PRO A 110 2.07 -19.78 -5.98
CA PRO A 110 2.04 -19.54 -4.53
C PRO A 110 0.78 -18.81 -4.04
N MET A 111 0.14 -18.04 -4.92
CA MET A 111 -1.05 -17.24 -4.63
C MET A 111 -2.36 -17.96 -4.96
N GLN A 112 -2.28 -19.17 -5.54
CA GLN A 112 -3.46 -19.94 -5.94
C GLN A 112 -4.37 -20.22 -4.76
N GLY A 113 -5.68 -19.97 -4.93
CA GLY A 113 -6.68 -20.10 -3.86
C GLY A 113 -6.72 -18.94 -2.86
N LEU A 114 -5.69 -18.09 -2.83
CA LEU A 114 -5.59 -16.91 -1.95
C LEU A 114 -5.98 -15.61 -2.66
N ILE A 115 -6.11 -15.62 -3.96
CA ILE A 115 -6.54 -14.48 -4.78
C ILE A 115 -7.80 -14.84 -5.56
N THR A 116 -8.61 -13.82 -5.88
CA THR A 116 -9.79 -14.02 -6.73
C THR A 116 -9.38 -14.36 -8.16
N SER A 117 -10.26 -15.01 -8.91
CA SER A 117 -10.01 -15.34 -10.33
C SER A 117 -9.78 -14.08 -11.17
N GLN A 118 -10.46 -12.98 -10.85
CA GLN A 118 -10.29 -11.70 -11.52
C GLN A 118 -8.89 -11.13 -11.29
N LEU A 119 -8.43 -11.09 -10.03
CA LEU A 119 -7.07 -10.62 -9.71
C LEU A 119 -6.01 -11.52 -10.34
N SER A 120 -6.22 -12.85 -10.31
CA SER A 120 -5.31 -13.81 -10.95
C SER A 120 -5.14 -13.51 -12.45
N GLN A 121 -6.24 -13.23 -13.16
CA GLN A 121 -6.18 -12.88 -14.59
C GLN A 121 -5.46 -11.55 -14.82
N THR A 122 -5.72 -10.54 -13.99
CA THR A 122 -5.05 -9.23 -14.05
C THR A 122 -3.55 -9.38 -13.83
N LEU A 123 -3.14 -10.12 -12.81
CA LEU A 123 -1.71 -10.36 -12.52
C LEU A 123 -1.03 -11.15 -13.63
N LYS A 124 -1.71 -12.17 -14.19
CA LYS A 124 -1.20 -12.93 -15.34
C LYS A 124 -0.94 -12.02 -16.53
N ASN A 125 -1.90 -11.17 -16.89
CA ASN A 125 -1.77 -10.23 -18.00
C ASN A 125 -0.62 -9.24 -17.77
N SER A 126 -0.55 -8.66 -16.57
CA SER A 126 0.54 -7.75 -16.19
C SER A 126 1.91 -8.43 -16.24
N TYR A 127 2.00 -9.66 -15.73
CA TYR A 127 3.23 -10.44 -15.72
C TYR A 127 3.74 -10.75 -17.12
N THR A 128 2.84 -10.99 -18.08
CA THR A 128 3.16 -11.34 -19.49
C THR A 128 3.26 -10.12 -20.41
N THR A 129 3.06 -8.90 -19.90
CA THR A 129 3.23 -7.67 -20.70
C THR A 129 4.61 -7.62 -21.32
N LEU A 130 4.68 -7.51 -22.65
CA LEU A 130 5.88 -7.73 -23.44
C LEU A 130 7.10 -6.94 -22.93
N GLY A 131 6.96 -5.64 -22.73
CA GLY A 131 8.06 -4.79 -22.23
C GLY A 131 8.56 -5.20 -20.85
N VAL A 132 7.65 -5.61 -19.95
CA VAL A 132 7.98 -6.06 -18.59
C VAL A 132 8.69 -7.41 -18.63
N ALA A 133 8.20 -8.35 -19.43
CA ALA A 133 8.79 -9.68 -19.57
C ALA A 133 10.18 -9.60 -20.21
N GLN A 134 10.35 -8.78 -21.24
CA GLN A 134 11.66 -8.55 -21.89
C GLN A 134 12.67 -7.92 -20.92
N LEU A 135 12.24 -6.91 -20.14
CA LEU A 135 13.10 -6.27 -19.14
C LEU A 135 13.57 -7.27 -18.08
N ARG A 136 12.66 -8.09 -17.53
CA ARG A 136 13.01 -9.14 -16.56
C ARG A 136 14.05 -10.11 -17.12
N THR A 137 13.82 -10.60 -18.34
CA THR A 137 14.70 -11.58 -18.98
C THR A 137 16.07 -10.98 -19.33
N SER A 138 16.11 -9.80 -19.95
CA SER A 138 17.36 -9.16 -20.37
C SER A 138 18.24 -8.77 -19.18
N GLN A 139 17.64 -8.37 -18.08
CA GLN A 139 18.36 -8.02 -16.85
C GLN A 139 18.51 -9.21 -15.88
N LYS A 140 18.02 -10.39 -16.22
CA LYS A 140 18.06 -11.61 -15.36
C LYS A 140 17.53 -11.32 -13.95
N GLN A 141 16.37 -10.65 -13.87
CA GLN A 141 15.83 -10.18 -12.61
C GLN A 141 15.29 -11.33 -11.75
N ILE A 142 15.73 -11.36 -10.49
CA ILE A 142 15.20 -12.23 -9.43
C ILE A 142 14.78 -11.32 -8.27
N SER A 143 13.56 -11.49 -7.84
CA SER A 143 13.00 -10.69 -6.75
C SER A 143 12.54 -11.59 -5.60
N THR A 144 12.82 -11.15 -4.38
CA THR A 144 12.28 -11.75 -3.15
C THR A 144 11.52 -10.67 -2.40
N GLY A 145 10.24 -10.95 -2.12
CA GLY A 145 9.33 -10.05 -1.45
C GLY A 145 9.03 -10.46 -0.02
N THR A 146 8.83 -9.47 0.84
CA THR A 146 8.22 -9.61 2.17
C THR A 146 7.17 -8.54 2.36
N ALA A 147 6.25 -8.75 3.29
CA ALA A 147 5.18 -7.79 3.55
C ALA A 147 4.89 -7.66 5.06
N ALA A 148 4.50 -6.47 5.48
CA ALA A 148 4.05 -6.17 6.83
C ALA A 148 2.81 -5.28 6.78
N ILE A 149 1.78 -5.62 7.56
CA ILE A 149 0.57 -4.81 7.68
C ILE A 149 0.86 -3.63 8.61
N ASN A 150 0.50 -2.43 8.17
CA ASN A 150 0.63 -1.20 8.95
C ASN A 150 -0.68 -0.84 9.66
N SER A 151 -1.81 -0.93 8.94
CA SER A 151 -3.12 -0.54 9.47
C SER A 151 -4.25 -1.14 8.63
N ILE A 152 -5.47 -0.99 9.14
CA ILE A 152 -6.69 -1.18 8.37
C ILE A 152 -7.10 0.21 7.85
N ARG A 153 -7.30 0.34 6.54
CA ARG A 153 -7.80 1.57 5.90
C ARG A 153 -9.31 1.67 6.03
N THR A 154 -10.00 0.60 5.69
CA THR A 154 -11.46 0.51 5.73
C THR A 154 -11.90 -0.95 5.85
N PHE A 155 -13.14 -1.14 6.29
CA PHE A 155 -13.75 -2.46 6.32
C PHE A 155 -15.26 -2.36 6.08
N GLY A 156 -15.85 -3.41 5.53
CA GLY A 156 -17.28 -3.62 5.34
C GLY A 156 -17.70 -4.98 5.92
N SER A 157 -18.93 -5.41 5.67
CA SER A 157 -19.46 -6.68 6.20
C SER A 157 -18.77 -7.93 5.66
N GLY A 158 -18.11 -7.85 4.51
CA GLY A 158 -17.42 -8.99 3.86
C GLY A 158 -16.11 -8.58 3.20
N SER A 159 -15.54 -7.43 3.55
CA SER A 159 -14.29 -6.95 2.97
C SER A 159 -13.45 -6.16 3.97
N ILE A 160 -12.14 -6.22 3.83
CA ILE A 160 -11.19 -5.41 4.60
C ILE A 160 -10.12 -4.90 3.64
N THR A 161 -9.79 -3.61 3.72
CA THR A 161 -8.65 -3.04 3.02
C THR A 161 -7.55 -2.73 4.03
N PHE A 162 -6.41 -3.40 3.87
CA PHE A 162 -5.22 -3.17 4.67
C PHE A 162 -4.25 -2.22 3.96
N VAL A 163 -3.56 -1.40 4.73
CA VAL A 163 -2.34 -0.71 4.28
C VAL A 163 -1.16 -1.61 4.62
N VAL A 164 -0.41 -2.01 3.60
CA VAL A 164 0.67 -3.00 3.70
C VAL A 164 1.95 -2.41 3.14
N THR A 165 3.03 -2.52 3.89
CA THR A 165 4.37 -2.24 3.38
C THR A 165 4.95 -3.51 2.75
N GLY A 166 5.14 -3.50 1.44
CA GLY A 166 5.88 -4.52 0.71
C GLY A 166 7.34 -4.11 0.59
N THR A 167 8.25 -5.00 0.94
CA THR A 167 9.69 -4.83 0.73
C THR A 167 10.15 -5.83 -0.31
N GLN A 168 10.78 -5.35 -1.37
CA GLN A 168 11.28 -6.13 -2.50
C GLN A 168 12.79 -6.03 -2.58
N LYS A 169 13.49 -7.16 -2.50
CA LYS A 169 14.90 -7.26 -2.81
C LYS A 169 15.05 -7.78 -4.24
N LEU A 170 15.46 -6.89 -5.14
CA LEU A 170 15.63 -7.18 -6.56
C LEU A 170 17.12 -7.34 -6.89
N THR A 171 17.49 -8.51 -7.40
CA THR A 171 18.82 -8.80 -7.95
C THR A 171 18.74 -8.86 -9.47
N SER A 172 19.66 -8.21 -10.15
CA SER A 172 19.73 -8.14 -11.62
C SER A 172 21.17 -8.07 -12.12
N THR A 173 21.39 -8.04 -13.43
CA THR A 173 22.69 -7.77 -14.04
C THR A 173 23.29 -6.41 -13.67
N LYS A 174 22.46 -5.49 -13.13
CA LYS A 174 22.87 -4.16 -12.67
C LYS A 174 23.21 -4.12 -11.17
N GLY A 175 23.13 -5.25 -10.47
CA GLY A 175 23.33 -5.37 -9.03
C GLY A 175 22.05 -5.65 -8.25
N THR A 176 22.12 -5.46 -6.94
CA THR A 176 21.01 -5.71 -6.01
C THR A 176 20.48 -4.38 -5.47
N THR A 177 19.15 -4.23 -5.49
CA THR A 177 18.46 -3.08 -4.89
C THR A 177 17.37 -3.57 -3.94
N THR A 178 17.06 -2.79 -2.92
CA THR A 178 15.92 -3.01 -2.04
C THR A 178 14.95 -1.85 -2.19
N ASN A 179 13.71 -2.16 -2.54
CA ASN A 179 12.64 -1.19 -2.71
C ASN A 179 11.54 -1.45 -1.69
N THR A 180 10.94 -0.39 -1.18
CA THR A 180 9.81 -0.47 -0.26
C THR A 180 8.65 0.32 -0.85
N THR A 181 7.48 -0.33 -0.93
CA THR A 181 6.26 0.27 -1.49
C THR A 181 5.10 0.01 -0.55
N GLN A 182 4.25 1.01 -0.36
CA GLN A 182 3.00 0.83 0.38
C GLN A 182 1.86 0.51 -0.59
N TYR A 183 1.11 -0.54 -0.25
CA TYR A 183 -0.05 -1.01 -0.99
C TYR A 183 -1.33 -0.87 -0.16
N ALA A 184 -2.43 -0.59 -0.81
CA ALA A 184 -3.77 -0.86 -0.32
C ALA A 184 -4.19 -2.22 -0.85
N VAL A 185 -4.38 -3.18 0.04
CA VAL A 185 -4.73 -4.57 -0.31
C VAL A 185 -6.11 -4.86 0.21
N THR A 186 -7.06 -5.09 -0.69
CA THR A 186 -8.43 -5.43 -0.35
C THR A 186 -8.63 -6.93 -0.38
N VAL A 187 -9.03 -7.49 0.76
CA VAL A 187 -9.47 -8.87 0.87
C VAL A 187 -10.98 -8.95 0.98
N THR A 188 -11.57 -9.97 0.38
CA THR A 188 -13.00 -10.28 0.47
C THR A 188 -13.19 -11.71 0.98
N GLY A 189 -14.25 -11.94 1.75
CA GLY A 189 -14.55 -13.26 2.28
C GLY A 189 -15.36 -13.23 3.57
N GLN A 190 -15.55 -14.41 4.15
CA GLN A 190 -16.25 -14.59 5.42
C GLN A 190 -15.62 -15.76 6.19
N GLY A 191 -15.59 -15.64 7.51
CA GLY A 191 -15.06 -16.70 8.38
C GLY A 191 -13.58 -16.97 8.09
N SER A 192 -13.29 -18.18 7.59
CA SER A 192 -11.93 -18.61 7.24
C SER A 192 -11.59 -18.51 5.74
N SER A 193 -12.54 -18.10 4.90
CA SER A 193 -12.40 -18.09 3.45
C SER A 193 -12.13 -16.66 2.96
N TRP A 194 -10.88 -16.21 3.07
CA TRP A 194 -10.44 -14.89 2.60
C TRP A 194 -9.63 -15.01 1.32
N GLN A 195 -9.89 -14.10 0.37
CA GLN A 195 -9.11 -13.96 -0.87
C GLN A 195 -8.79 -12.50 -1.11
N VAL A 196 -7.59 -12.22 -1.62
CA VAL A 196 -7.24 -10.88 -2.09
C VAL A 196 -8.01 -10.61 -3.39
N TYR A 197 -8.77 -9.54 -3.36
CA TYR A 197 -9.56 -9.06 -4.48
C TYR A 197 -8.78 -8.02 -5.31
N ASP A 198 -8.02 -7.16 -4.62
CA ASP A 198 -7.29 -6.07 -5.27
C ASP A 198 -5.99 -5.70 -4.54
N ILE A 199 -5.00 -5.26 -5.31
CA ILE A 199 -3.72 -4.73 -4.83
C ILE A 199 -3.41 -3.48 -5.64
N GLU A 200 -3.37 -2.32 -4.99
CA GLU A 200 -3.07 -1.04 -5.61
C GLU A 200 -2.06 -0.23 -4.77
N PRO A 201 -1.39 0.78 -5.33
CA PRO A 201 -0.58 1.70 -4.53
C PRO A 201 -1.41 2.34 -3.43
N ALA A 202 -0.87 2.46 -2.20
CA ALA A 202 -1.61 3.02 -1.07
C ALA A 202 -2.02 4.49 -1.27
N SER A 203 -1.38 5.20 -2.20
CA SER A 203 -1.76 6.57 -2.60
C SER A 203 -3.01 6.60 -3.50
N ALA A 204 -3.39 5.49 -4.12
CA ALA A 204 -4.62 5.41 -4.90
C ALA A 204 -5.85 5.46 -3.98
N GLY A 205 -6.91 6.15 -4.41
CA GLY A 205 -8.15 6.25 -3.65
C GLY A 205 -8.12 7.18 -2.43
N ASN A 206 -7.08 7.98 -2.24
CA ASN A 206 -7.02 9.04 -1.24
C ASN A 206 -7.61 10.35 -1.83
N PHE A 207 -8.90 10.35 -2.13
CA PHE A 207 -9.64 11.54 -2.61
C PHE A 207 -10.65 11.98 -1.55
#